data_c25b86ed6d2a3aa1d037977cb38239af
#
_entry.id   c25b86ed6d2a3aa1d037977cb38239af
#
_cell.length_a   1.000
_cell.length_b   1.000
_cell.length_c   1.000
_cell.angle_alpha   90.00
_cell.angle_beta   90.00
_cell.angle_gamma   90.00
#
_symmetry.space_group_name_H-M   'P 1'
#
loop_
_entity.id
_entity.type
_entity.pdbx_description
1 polymer ?
#
loop_
_entity_poly.entity_id
_entity_poly.type
_entity_poly.pdbx_seq_one_letter_code
_entity_poly.pdbx_strand_id
1 'polypeptide(L)'
;AAGDKKVILYCSRGQNSKVSAEYFREQGMEAYSLQGGYTGWLLNLMQKEQPGEKENERAREIEKSIRKKFHKVLFSRFAKAINEYDMIQENDKIAVCISGGKDSMLMAKLFQELKHHNKFPFELVFLVMDPGYSEANRKIIENNAKLMDIPITIFESQIFDAVYDIEDSPCYLCARMRRGYLYSHAKELGCNKIALGHHYDDVIETILMGMLYGGQVQTMMPKLHSTNFEGMELIRPMYLIREDDIKHWRDYNDLHFIQCACRFTDTCTTCRTDGSSPSKRMEIKNLIASLKQTNPFIEGNIFKSVENVNLRTIIAYKEDGVKHHFLEHYDEWK
;
A
#
# COMPACT_ATOMS: atom_id res chain seq x y z
N ALA A 1 21.48 -23.49 10.10
CA ALA A 1 21.74 -24.74 9.38
C ALA A 1 20.45 -25.55 9.35
N ALA A 2 19.97 -25.93 8.13
CA ALA A 2 18.69 -26.62 7.96
C ALA A 2 18.75 -28.12 8.35
N GLY A 3 19.94 -28.68 8.62
CA GLY A 3 20.10 -30.11 8.90
C GLY A 3 19.48 -30.99 7.82
N ASP A 4 18.90 -32.14 8.17
CA ASP A 4 18.21 -33.05 7.27
C ASP A 4 16.82 -32.58 6.81
N LYS A 5 16.51 -31.28 6.89
CA LYS A 5 15.22 -30.73 6.49
C LYS A 5 15.22 -30.36 5.02
N LYS A 6 14.13 -30.72 4.32
CA LYS A 6 13.86 -30.25 2.96
C LYS A 6 13.60 -28.73 2.96
N VAL A 7 14.28 -28.02 2.09
CA VAL A 7 14.12 -26.56 1.95
C VAL A 7 13.31 -26.28 0.70
N ILE A 8 12.18 -25.58 0.84
CA ILE A 8 11.38 -25.13 -0.29
C ILE A 8 11.59 -23.63 -0.45
N LEU A 9 12.15 -23.24 -1.59
CA LEU A 9 12.37 -21.88 -1.96
C LEU A 9 11.25 -21.39 -2.89
N TYR A 10 10.82 -20.17 -2.72
CA TYR A 10 9.87 -19.54 -3.62
C TYR A 10 10.17 -18.07 -3.86
N CYS A 11 9.83 -17.61 -5.04
CA CYS A 11 9.75 -16.19 -5.40
C CYS A 11 8.39 -15.93 -6.03
N SER A 12 8.12 -14.75 -6.50
CA SER A 12 6.80 -14.40 -7.05
C SER A 12 6.35 -15.36 -8.18
N ARG A 13 7.22 -15.68 -9.15
CA ARG A 13 6.92 -16.51 -10.34
C ARG A 13 7.66 -17.85 -10.41
N GLY A 14 8.55 -18.13 -9.50
CA GLY A 14 9.33 -19.38 -9.47
C GLY A 14 10.64 -19.37 -10.27
N GLN A 15 11.00 -18.28 -10.97
CA GLN A 15 12.23 -18.22 -11.77
C GLN A 15 13.48 -18.05 -10.88
N ASN A 16 13.54 -17.02 -10.07
CA ASN A 16 14.69 -16.77 -9.18
C ASN A 16 14.85 -17.87 -8.13
N SER A 17 13.74 -18.39 -7.59
CA SER A 17 13.81 -19.49 -6.63
C SER A 17 14.31 -20.80 -7.25
N LYS A 18 14.15 -20.99 -8.57
CA LYS A 18 14.73 -22.14 -9.28
C LYS A 18 16.25 -22.07 -9.28
N VAL A 19 16.81 -20.92 -9.64
CA VAL A 19 18.26 -20.66 -9.62
C VAL A 19 18.83 -20.84 -8.20
N SER A 20 18.15 -20.24 -7.21
CA SER A 20 18.58 -20.38 -5.81
C SER A 20 18.51 -21.82 -5.31
N ALA A 21 17.49 -22.60 -5.71
CA ALA A 21 17.38 -24.01 -5.34
C ALA A 21 18.49 -24.87 -5.98
N GLU A 22 18.89 -24.53 -7.21
CA GLU A 22 20.04 -25.17 -7.89
C GLU A 22 21.34 -24.89 -7.12
N TYR A 23 21.59 -23.64 -6.77
CA TYR A 23 22.75 -23.25 -5.95
C TYR A 23 22.82 -23.98 -4.62
N PHE A 24 21.72 -24.06 -3.86
CA PHE A 24 21.70 -24.76 -2.58
C PHE A 24 21.86 -26.29 -2.73
N ARG A 25 21.39 -26.88 -3.81
CA ARG A 25 21.63 -28.30 -4.13
C ARG A 25 23.12 -28.57 -4.39
N GLU A 26 23.80 -27.67 -5.11
CA GLU A 26 25.25 -27.77 -5.33
C GLU A 26 26.05 -27.68 -4.01
N GLN A 27 25.49 -27.01 -2.98
CA GLN A 27 26.05 -26.96 -1.63
C GLN A 27 25.64 -28.17 -0.74
N GLY A 28 25.02 -29.21 -1.33
CA GLY A 28 24.65 -30.45 -0.63
C GLY A 28 23.34 -30.37 0.17
N MET A 29 22.50 -29.36 -0.05
CA MET A 29 21.20 -29.26 0.63
C MET A 29 20.08 -29.86 -0.23
N GLU A 30 19.09 -30.50 0.40
CA GLU A 30 17.86 -30.94 -0.26
C GLU A 30 16.93 -29.75 -0.50
N ALA A 31 17.16 -28.99 -1.59
CA ALA A 31 16.46 -27.76 -1.91
C ALA A 31 15.55 -27.90 -3.14
N TYR A 32 14.36 -27.34 -3.05
CA TYR A 32 13.32 -27.35 -4.09
C TYR A 32 12.86 -25.94 -4.40
N SER A 33 12.41 -25.68 -5.62
CA SER A 33 11.71 -24.44 -5.99
C SER A 33 10.24 -24.75 -6.19
N LEU A 34 9.39 -23.88 -5.63
CA LEU A 34 7.95 -23.96 -5.81
C LEU A 34 7.61 -23.64 -7.28
N GLN A 35 6.97 -24.58 -7.97
CA GLN A 35 6.59 -24.42 -9.37
C GLN A 35 5.58 -23.27 -9.54
N GLY A 36 5.86 -22.35 -10.48
CA GLY A 36 5.06 -21.13 -10.67
C GLY A 36 5.22 -20.09 -9.56
N GLY A 37 6.09 -20.36 -8.57
CA GLY A 37 6.31 -19.49 -7.42
C GLY A 37 5.07 -19.30 -6.54
N TYR A 38 5.05 -18.20 -5.81
CA TYR A 38 3.92 -17.83 -4.94
C TYR A 38 2.61 -17.65 -5.74
N THR A 39 2.68 -17.04 -6.92
CA THR A 39 1.51 -16.84 -7.79
C THR A 39 0.88 -18.16 -8.23
N GLY A 40 1.69 -19.14 -8.67
CA GLY A 40 1.20 -20.47 -9.08
C GLY A 40 0.60 -21.24 -7.91
N TRP A 41 1.21 -21.17 -6.74
CA TRP A 41 0.67 -21.78 -5.52
C TRP A 41 -0.69 -21.16 -5.13
N LEU A 42 -0.79 -19.84 -5.18
CA LEU A 42 -1.99 -19.10 -4.82
C LEU A 42 -3.16 -19.44 -5.76
N LEU A 43 -2.92 -19.52 -7.07
CA LEU A 43 -3.95 -19.95 -8.02
C LEU A 43 -4.42 -21.39 -7.76
N ASN A 44 -3.50 -22.29 -7.42
CA ASN A 44 -3.84 -23.68 -7.09
C ASN A 44 -4.66 -23.78 -5.80
N LEU A 45 -4.36 -22.93 -4.81
CA LEU A 45 -5.14 -22.82 -3.58
C LEU A 45 -6.57 -22.36 -3.87
N MET A 46 -6.73 -21.28 -4.64
CA MET A 46 -8.02 -20.71 -5.02
C MET A 46 -8.88 -21.66 -5.89
N GLN A 47 -8.25 -22.50 -6.72
CA GLN A 47 -8.99 -23.50 -7.51
C GLN A 47 -9.55 -24.66 -6.66
N LYS A 48 -8.95 -24.94 -5.49
CA LYS A 48 -9.41 -25.98 -4.57
C LYS A 48 -10.58 -25.52 -3.71
N GLU A 49 -10.74 -24.22 -3.52
CA GLU A 49 -11.89 -23.62 -2.83
C GLU A 49 -13.06 -23.53 -3.82
N GLN A 50 -14.03 -24.46 -3.73
CA GLN A 50 -15.18 -24.50 -4.64
C GLN A 50 -16.09 -23.29 -4.43
N PRO A 51 -16.55 -22.59 -5.53
CA PRO A 51 -17.50 -21.50 -5.43
C PRO A 51 -18.91 -22.00 -5.07
N GLY A 52 -19.62 -21.23 -4.22
CA GLY A 52 -21.00 -21.53 -3.84
C GLY A 52 -21.46 -20.77 -2.60
N GLU A 53 -22.44 -21.31 -1.88
CA GLU A 53 -23.00 -20.72 -0.62
C GLU A 53 -21.94 -20.37 0.43
N LYS A 54 -20.79 -21.04 0.40
CA LYS A 54 -19.62 -20.76 1.27
C LYS A 54 -18.95 -19.40 1.02
N GLU A 55 -19.03 -18.82 -0.19
CA GLU A 55 -18.43 -17.51 -0.48
C GLU A 55 -19.11 -16.38 0.30
N ASN A 56 -20.45 -16.37 0.34
CA ASN A 56 -21.21 -15.38 1.11
C ASN A 56 -20.97 -15.54 2.63
N GLU A 57 -20.80 -16.75 3.11
CA GLU A 57 -20.46 -17.01 4.51
C GLU A 57 -19.06 -16.50 4.84
N ARG A 58 -18.10 -16.76 3.96
CA ARG A 58 -16.72 -16.32 4.10
C ARG A 58 -16.58 -14.79 4.11
N ALA A 59 -17.26 -14.10 3.18
CA ALA A 59 -17.30 -12.63 3.17
C ALA A 59 -17.86 -12.06 4.50
N ARG A 60 -18.94 -12.67 5.03
CA ARG A 60 -19.52 -12.29 6.31
C ARG A 60 -18.59 -12.52 7.50
N GLU A 61 -17.79 -13.60 7.48
CA GLU A 61 -16.78 -13.86 8.52
C GLU A 61 -15.68 -12.79 8.50
N ILE A 62 -15.19 -12.41 7.33
CA ILE A 62 -14.21 -11.36 7.15
C ILE A 62 -14.75 -10.03 7.69
N GLU A 63 -15.97 -9.65 7.35
CA GLU A 63 -16.64 -8.45 7.90
C GLU A 63 -16.79 -8.52 9.41
N LYS A 64 -17.26 -9.65 9.94
CA LYS A 64 -17.40 -9.88 11.38
C LYS A 64 -16.07 -9.74 12.11
N SER A 65 -14.95 -10.15 11.50
CA SER A 65 -13.61 -10.00 12.07
C SER A 65 -13.26 -8.52 12.26
N ILE A 66 -13.57 -7.67 11.27
CA ILE A 66 -13.38 -6.21 11.33
C ILE A 66 -14.28 -5.60 12.42
N ARG A 67 -15.57 -5.96 12.45
CA ARG A 67 -16.54 -5.41 13.41
C ARG A 67 -16.25 -5.80 14.86
N LYS A 68 -15.62 -6.96 15.11
CA LYS A 68 -15.39 -7.49 16.46
C LYS A 68 -13.92 -7.45 16.84
N LYS A 69 -13.13 -8.39 16.33
CA LYS A 69 -11.74 -8.62 16.77
C LYS A 69 -10.82 -7.45 16.43
N PHE A 70 -10.93 -6.91 15.24
CA PHE A 70 -10.06 -5.84 14.73
C PHE A 70 -10.69 -4.45 14.79
N HIS A 71 -11.87 -4.31 15.38
CA HIS A 71 -12.60 -3.03 15.43
C HIS A 71 -11.73 -1.87 15.94
N LYS A 72 -11.06 -2.06 17.08
CA LYS A 72 -10.25 -1.00 17.72
C LYS A 72 -9.03 -0.60 16.89
N VAL A 73 -8.35 -1.57 16.27
CA VAL A 73 -7.07 -1.35 15.60
C VAL A 73 -7.21 -1.04 14.11
N LEU A 74 -8.32 -1.44 13.48
CA LEU A 74 -8.61 -1.15 12.08
C LEU A 74 -9.74 -0.13 11.92
N PHE A 75 -10.99 -0.50 12.20
CA PHE A 75 -12.14 0.34 11.90
C PHE A 75 -12.16 1.66 12.69
N SER A 76 -11.90 1.63 13.99
CA SER A 76 -11.85 2.85 14.81
C SER A 76 -10.73 3.80 14.37
N ARG A 77 -9.57 3.28 13.96
CA ARG A 77 -8.47 4.11 13.43
C ARG A 77 -8.77 4.66 12.05
N PHE A 78 -9.45 3.88 11.21
CA PHE A 78 -9.95 4.32 9.91
C PHE A 78 -10.93 5.48 10.05
N ALA A 79 -11.97 5.30 10.86
CA ALA A 79 -12.96 6.34 11.14
C ALA A 79 -12.33 7.58 11.82
N LYS A 80 -11.35 7.36 12.73
CA LYS A 80 -10.60 8.45 13.34
C LYS A 80 -9.85 9.28 12.31
N ALA A 81 -9.11 8.64 11.40
CA ALA A 81 -8.38 9.36 10.35
C ALA A 81 -9.30 10.18 9.43
N ILE A 82 -10.44 9.59 9.04
CA ILE A 82 -11.44 10.30 8.22
C ILE A 82 -11.96 11.55 8.92
N ASN A 83 -12.29 11.45 10.21
CA ASN A 83 -12.80 12.59 10.97
C ASN A 83 -11.72 13.62 11.30
N GLU A 84 -10.53 13.18 11.71
CA GLU A 84 -9.44 14.06 12.14
C GLU A 84 -8.90 14.91 10.99
N TYR A 85 -8.84 14.34 9.78
CA TYR A 85 -8.34 15.01 8.59
C TYR A 85 -9.46 15.46 7.64
N ASP A 86 -10.70 15.40 8.06
CA ASP A 86 -11.87 15.85 7.28
C ASP A 86 -11.88 15.29 5.84
N MET A 87 -11.73 13.96 5.71
CA MET A 87 -11.48 13.32 4.42
C MET A 87 -12.74 13.13 3.58
N ILE A 88 -13.92 12.99 4.21
CA ILE A 88 -15.18 12.67 3.53
C ILE A 88 -16.25 13.68 3.93
N GLN A 89 -16.93 14.23 2.94
CA GLN A 89 -18.07 15.12 3.09
C GLN A 89 -19.36 14.49 2.54
N GLU A 90 -20.47 15.13 2.85
CA GLU A 90 -21.78 14.74 2.32
C GLU A 90 -21.79 14.83 0.78
N ASN A 91 -22.36 13.81 0.15
CA ASN A 91 -22.47 13.66 -1.30
C ASN A 91 -21.13 13.45 -2.04
N ASP A 92 -20.04 13.18 -1.35
CA ASP A 92 -18.81 12.74 -2.00
C ASP A 92 -19.01 11.44 -2.77
N LYS A 93 -18.39 11.34 -3.94
CA LYS A 93 -18.25 10.11 -4.70
C LYS A 93 -16.78 9.71 -4.78
N ILE A 94 -16.43 8.62 -4.12
CA ILE A 94 -15.05 8.23 -3.83
C ILE A 94 -14.65 7.02 -4.66
N ALA A 95 -13.62 7.15 -5.49
CA ALA A 95 -12.98 6.02 -6.14
C ALA A 95 -11.98 5.37 -5.15
N VAL A 96 -12.32 4.21 -4.64
CA VAL A 96 -11.46 3.37 -3.80
C VAL A 96 -10.51 2.60 -4.70
N CYS A 97 -9.24 3.00 -4.73
CA CYS A 97 -8.25 2.45 -5.65
C CYS A 97 -7.69 1.12 -5.14
N ILE A 98 -7.95 0.04 -5.88
CA ILE A 98 -7.56 -1.32 -5.53
C ILE A 98 -6.38 -1.76 -6.41
N SER A 99 -5.28 -2.14 -5.77
CA SER A 99 -4.08 -2.69 -6.41
C SER A 99 -4.00 -4.22 -6.36
N GLY A 100 -4.93 -4.87 -5.64
CA GLY A 100 -4.92 -6.31 -5.38
C GLY A 100 -4.05 -6.74 -4.19
N GLY A 101 -3.32 -5.82 -3.57
CA GLY A 101 -2.55 -6.08 -2.34
C GLY A 101 -3.42 -6.00 -1.07
N LYS A 102 -2.90 -6.54 0.03
CA LYS A 102 -3.58 -6.60 1.35
C LYS A 102 -4.17 -5.26 1.81
N ASP A 103 -3.42 -4.16 1.60
CA ASP A 103 -3.78 -2.84 2.10
C ASP A 103 -5.00 -2.27 1.36
N SER A 104 -4.99 -2.34 0.03
CA SER A 104 -6.08 -1.84 -0.79
C SER A 104 -7.38 -2.66 -0.65
N MET A 105 -7.26 -3.97 -0.46
CA MET A 105 -8.40 -4.85 -0.23
C MET A 105 -9.01 -4.63 1.16
N LEU A 106 -8.18 -4.47 2.19
CA LEU A 106 -8.66 -4.08 3.52
C LEU A 106 -9.34 -2.71 3.49
N MET A 107 -8.75 -1.73 2.80
CA MET A 107 -9.34 -0.39 2.65
C MET A 107 -10.74 -0.48 2.05
N ALA A 108 -10.93 -1.30 1.01
CA ALA A 108 -12.25 -1.51 0.41
C ALA A 108 -13.27 -2.06 1.41
N LYS A 109 -12.89 -3.05 2.22
CA LYS A 109 -13.77 -3.60 3.29
C LYS A 109 -14.08 -2.58 4.38
N LEU A 110 -13.10 -1.76 4.77
CA LEU A 110 -13.31 -0.69 5.75
C LEU A 110 -14.27 0.39 5.23
N PHE A 111 -14.21 0.72 3.94
CA PHE A 111 -15.18 1.60 3.30
C PHE A 111 -16.59 1.00 3.24
N GLN A 112 -16.71 -0.30 2.93
CA GLN A 112 -18.01 -0.98 2.99
C GLN A 112 -18.58 -0.94 4.40
N GLU A 113 -17.76 -1.23 5.43
CA GLU A 113 -18.17 -1.14 6.82
C GLU A 113 -18.54 0.30 7.23
N LEU A 114 -17.76 1.30 6.80
CA LEU A 114 -18.06 2.71 7.07
C LEU A 114 -19.42 3.10 6.48
N LYS A 115 -19.76 2.60 5.28
CA LYS A 115 -21.04 2.90 4.62
C LYS A 115 -22.24 2.38 5.40
N HIS A 116 -22.09 1.33 6.20
CA HIS A 116 -23.15 0.85 7.10
C HIS A 116 -23.36 1.75 8.34
N HIS A 117 -22.36 2.56 8.69
CA HIS A 117 -22.34 3.38 9.90
C HIS A 117 -22.26 4.89 9.64
N ASN A 118 -22.37 5.31 8.38
CA ASN A 118 -22.21 6.70 7.99
C ASN A 118 -23.33 7.59 8.52
N LYS A 119 -22.96 8.83 8.83
CA LYS A 119 -23.88 9.88 9.34
C LYS A 119 -24.52 10.70 8.20
N PHE A 120 -23.98 10.59 7.00
CA PHE A 120 -24.40 11.34 5.81
C PHE A 120 -24.16 10.49 4.54
N PRO A 121 -24.89 10.73 3.43
CA PRO A 121 -24.74 9.97 2.20
C PRO A 121 -23.42 10.27 1.51
N PHE A 122 -22.77 9.22 1.00
CA PHE A 122 -21.66 9.28 0.05
C PHE A 122 -21.67 8.02 -0.83
N GLU A 123 -21.02 8.08 -2.00
CA GLU A 123 -20.96 6.98 -2.94
C GLU A 123 -19.55 6.39 -3.02
N LEU A 124 -19.46 5.10 -3.32
CA LEU A 124 -18.21 4.37 -3.49
C LEU A 124 -18.15 3.71 -4.86
N VAL A 125 -17.01 3.83 -5.51
CA VAL A 125 -16.63 3.07 -6.70
C VAL A 125 -15.34 2.34 -6.39
N PHE A 126 -15.33 1.01 -6.47
CA PHE A 126 -14.14 0.20 -6.24
C PHE A 126 -13.39 0.00 -7.55
N LEU A 127 -12.30 0.74 -7.72
CA LEU A 127 -11.63 0.90 -9.00
C LEU A 127 -10.30 0.13 -9.04
N VAL A 128 -10.19 -0.81 -9.98
CA VAL A 128 -8.96 -1.53 -10.27
C VAL A 128 -8.40 -1.03 -11.60
N MET A 129 -7.19 -0.50 -11.57
CA MET A 129 -6.46 -0.21 -12.78
C MET A 129 -5.56 -1.39 -13.14
N ASP A 130 -5.77 -1.98 -14.30
CA ASP A 130 -4.90 -2.98 -14.90
C ASP A 130 -3.84 -2.31 -15.79
N PRO A 131 -2.58 -2.22 -15.35
CA PRO A 131 -1.51 -1.60 -16.13
C PRO A 131 -0.87 -2.57 -17.13
N GLY A 132 -1.48 -3.71 -17.40
CA GLY A 132 -0.98 -4.83 -18.18
C GLY A 132 -0.57 -6.02 -17.29
N TYR A 133 -1.40 -6.38 -16.33
CA TYR A 133 -1.18 -7.55 -15.46
C TYR A 133 -1.05 -8.85 -16.29
N SER A 134 -0.35 -9.82 -15.72
CA SER A 134 -0.49 -11.20 -16.20
C SER A 134 -1.90 -11.71 -15.92
N GLU A 135 -2.40 -12.60 -16.76
CA GLU A 135 -3.71 -13.25 -16.57
C GLU A 135 -3.84 -13.87 -15.16
N ALA A 136 -2.74 -14.46 -14.66
CA ALA A 136 -2.67 -15.03 -13.33
C ALA A 136 -2.90 -13.98 -12.22
N ASN A 137 -2.23 -12.83 -12.29
CA ASN A 137 -2.39 -11.77 -11.31
C ASN A 137 -3.79 -11.16 -11.36
N ARG A 138 -4.35 -10.97 -12.57
CA ARG A 138 -5.72 -10.48 -12.75
C ARG A 138 -6.75 -11.42 -12.13
N LYS A 139 -6.64 -12.73 -12.40
CA LYS A 139 -7.51 -13.75 -11.76
C LYS A 139 -7.44 -13.74 -10.24
N ILE A 140 -6.25 -13.54 -9.66
CA ILE A 140 -6.11 -13.45 -8.20
C ILE A 140 -6.84 -12.23 -7.65
N ILE A 141 -6.76 -11.07 -8.33
CA ILE A 141 -7.47 -9.86 -7.90
C ILE A 141 -8.98 -10.07 -7.97
N GLU A 142 -9.48 -10.60 -9.08
CA GLU A 142 -10.90 -10.87 -9.30
C GLU A 142 -11.45 -11.90 -8.28
N ASN A 143 -10.72 -12.98 -8.03
CA ASN A 143 -11.11 -14.01 -7.06
C ASN A 143 -11.12 -13.46 -5.63
N ASN A 144 -10.12 -12.66 -5.23
CA ASN A 144 -10.12 -12.01 -3.92
C ASN A 144 -11.28 -11.01 -3.77
N ALA A 145 -11.56 -10.24 -4.81
CA ALA A 145 -12.69 -9.31 -4.81
C ALA A 145 -14.02 -10.06 -4.63
N LYS A 146 -14.19 -11.18 -5.34
CA LYS A 146 -15.37 -12.04 -5.22
C LYS A 146 -15.47 -12.67 -3.83
N LEU A 147 -14.37 -13.26 -3.31
CA LEU A 147 -14.32 -13.84 -1.98
C LEU A 147 -14.69 -12.84 -0.88
N MET A 148 -14.30 -11.59 -1.04
CA MET A 148 -14.53 -10.52 -0.07
C MET A 148 -15.80 -9.72 -0.35
N ASP A 149 -16.59 -10.08 -1.36
CA ASP A 149 -17.79 -9.36 -1.81
C ASP A 149 -17.52 -7.86 -2.06
N ILE A 150 -16.48 -7.58 -2.86
CA ILE A 150 -16.12 -6.23 -3.27
C ILE A 150 -16.50 -6.07 -4.75
N PRO A 151 -17.48 -5.20 -5.10
CA PRO A 151 -17.92 -4.99 -6.48
C PRO A 151 -16.90 -4.10 -7.24
N ILE A 152 -15.86 -4.72 -7.79
CA ILE A 152 -14.79 -4.01 -8.50
C ILE A 152 -15.18 -3.62 -9.93
N THR A 153 -14.74 -2.43 -10.35
CA THR A 153 -14.72 -1.98 -11.74
C THR A 153 -13.27 -2.00 -12.23
N ILE A 154 -12.98 -2.76 -13.28
CA ILE A 154 -11.63 -2.88 -13.84
C ILE A 154 -11.54 -2.07 -15.12
N PHE A 155 -10.50 -1.25 -15.26
CA PHE A 155 -10.14 -0.61 -16.53
C PHE A 155 -8.68 -0.92 -16.88
N GLU A 156 -8.41 -0.98 -18.16
CA GLU A 156 -7.08 -1.37 -18.69
C GLU A 156 -6.29 -0.14 -19.11
N SER A 157 -4.97 -0.22 -18.96
CA SER A 157 -4.03 0.76 -19.47
C SER A 157 -2.75 0.07 -19.94
N GLN A 158 -2.04 0.67 -20.90
CA GLN A 158 -0.80 0.13 -21.45
C GLN A 158 0.45 0.69 -20.75
N ILE A 159 0.37 0.98 -19.45
CA ILE A 159 1.46 1.62 -18.72
C ILE A 159 2.72 0.74 -18.71
N PHE A 160 2.57 -0.57 -18.50
CA PHE A 160 3.74 -1.45 -18.48
C PHE A 160 4.47 -1.49 -19.81
N ASP A 161 3.76 -1.41 -20.93
CA ASP A 161 4.39 -1.36 -22.25
C ASP A 161 5.07 0.01 -22.47
N ALA A 162 4.45 1.10 -22.00
CA ALA A 162 5.01 2.45 -22.13
C ALA A 162 6.27 2.70 -21.29
N VAL A 163 6.48 1.97 -20.18
CA VAL A 163 7.67 2.14 -19.32
C VAL A 163 8.69 1.01 -19.48
N TYR A 164 8.45 0.06 -20.38
CA TYR A 164 9.29 -1.13 -20.54
C TYR A 164 10.72 -0.79 -20.98
N ASP A 165 10.87 0.16 -21.90
CA ASP A 165 12.15 0.54 -22.50
C ASP A 165 12.85 1.71 -21.77
N ILE A 166 12.34 2.12 -20.59
CA ILE A 166 12.90 3.27 -19.87
C ILE A 166 13.89 2.78 -18.81
N GLU A 167 15.17 3.12 -18.99
CA GLU A 167 16.25 2.74 -18.07
C GLU A 167 16.25 3.58 -16.79
N ASP A 168 15.91 4.88 -16.86
CA ASP A 168 15.94 5.79 -15.73
C ASP A 168 14.65 5.78 -14.92
N SER A 169 14.71 5.20 -13.72
CA SER A 169 13.65 5.25 -12.71
C SER A 169 12.26 4.78 -13.20
N PRO A 170 12.14 3.60 -13.85
CA PRO A 170 10.86 3.13 -14.42
C PRO A 170 9.74 3.05 -13.38
N CYS A 171 10.07 2.71 -12.13
CA CYS A 171 9.10 2.63 -11.04
C CYS A 171 8.49 4.00 -10.69
N TYR A 172 9.29 5.08 -10.72
CA TYR A 172 8.78 6.43 -10.46
C TYR A 172 7.81 6.88 -11.56
N LEU A 173 8.20 6.67 -12.82
CA LEU A 173 7.38 7.03 -13.97
C LEU A 173 6.08 6.22 -13.98
N CYS A 174 6.17 4.90 -13.75
CA CYS A 174 5.02 4.02 -13.62
C CYS A 174 4.05 4.52 -12.54
N ALA A 175 4.56 4.84 -11.34
CA ALA A 175 3.73 5.34 -10.25
C ALA A 175 3.04 6.68 -10.59
N ARG A 176 3.76 7.57 -11.29
CA ARG A 176 3.21 8.86 -11.76
C ARG A 176 2.12 8.68 -12.80
N MET A 177 2.36 7.85 -13.81
CA MET A 177 1.37 7.55 -14.86
C MET A 177 0.14 6.87 -14.26
N ARG A 178 0.33 5.85 -13.41
CA ARG A 178 -0.77 5.17 -12.72
C ARG A 178 -1.68 6.15 -11.99
N ARG A 179 -1.12 7.11 -11.30
CA ARG A 179 -1.90 8.14 -10.59
C ARG A 179 -2.71 9.01 -11.55
N GLY A 180 -2.11 9.45 -12.67
CA GLY A 180 -2.80 10.21 -13.71
C GLY A 180 -4.01 9.46 -14.28
N TYR A 181 -3.82 8.20 -14.66
CA TYR A 181 -4.92 7.35 -15.17
C TYR A 181 -6.02 7.12 -14.13
N LEU A 182 -5.66 6.89 -12.87
CA LEU A 182 -6.63 6.73 -11.78
C LEU A 182 -7.49 8.00 -11.60
N TYR A 183 -6.87 9.18 -11.62
CA TYR A 183 -7.63 10.44 -11.54
C TYR A 183 -8.54 10.65 -12.74
N SER A 184 -8.03 10.42 -13.97
CA SER A 184 -8.82 10.59 -15.19
C SER A 184 -10.07 9.71 -15.15
N HIS A 185 -9.87 8.43 -14.91
CA HIS A 185 -10.96 7.46 -14.92
C HIS A 185 -11.96 7.65 -13.77
N ALA A 186 -11.46 7.99 -12.57
CA ALA A 186 -12.32 8.35 -11.45
C ALA A 186 -13.20 9.57 -11.77
N LYS A 187 -12.63 10.59 -12.42
CA LYS A 187 -13.37 11.79 -12.85
C LYS A 187 -14.41 11.45 -13.91
N GLU A 188 -14.13 10.60 -14.88
CA GLU A 188 -15.08 10.09 -15.89
C GLU A 188 -16.26 9.36 -15.22
N LEU A 189 -16.02 8.65 -14.12
CA LEU A 189 -17.06 8.01 -13.31
C LEU A 189 -17.83 8.98 -12.40
N GLY A 190 -17.52 10.27 -12.45
CA GLY A 190 -18.14 11.31 -11.63
C GLY A 190 -17.64 11.34 -10.18
N CYS A 191 -16.52 10.71 -9.89
CA CYS A 191 -15.89 10.80 -8.55
C CYS A 191 -15.20 12.15 -8.38
N ASN A 192 -15.27 12.70 -7.16
CA ASN A 192 -14.53 13.88 -6.75
C ASN A 192 -13.33 13.55 -5.85
N LYS A 193 -13.22 12.29 -5.42
CA LYS A 193 -12.10 11.82 -4.59
C LYS A 193 -11.53 10.50 -5.07
N ILE A 194 -10.21 10.31 -4.86
CA ILE A 194 -9.56 9.01 -4.94
C ILE A 194 -9.01 8.63 -3.58
N ALA A 195 -9.22 7.38 -3.14
CA ALA A 195 -8.71 6.84 -1.90
C ALA A 195 -7.57 5.86 -2.18
N LEU A 196 -6.41 6.06 -1.53
CA LEU A 196 -5.24 5.21 -1.63
C LEU A 196 -4.92 4.52 -0.31
N GLY A 197 -4.56 3.24 -0.37
CA GLY A 197 -4.32 2.37 0.78
C GLY A 197 -2.96 2.56 1.47
N HIS A 198 -2.47 3.80 1.59
CA HIS A 198 -1.27 4.07 2.37
C HIS A 198 -1.61 4.08 3.87
N HIS A 199 -0.73 3.49 4.66
CA HIS A 199 -0.91 3.31 6.09
C HIS A 199 0.16 4.04 6.92
N TYR A 200 0.04 4.00 8.24
CA TYR A 200 0.91 4.71 9.19
C TYR A 200 2.41 4.47 8.96
N ASP A 201 2.78 3.22 8.69
CA ASP A 201 4.19 2.85 8.49
C ASP A 201 4.74 3.47 7.19
N ASP A 202 3.94 3.58 6.12
CA ASP A 202 4.32 4.32 4.91
C ASP A 202 4.61 5.80 5.19
N VAL A 203 3.85 6.41 6.10
CA VAL A 203 4.00 7.81 6.48
C VAL A 203 5.34 8.03 7.19
N ILE A 204 5.64 7.25 8.23
CA ILE A 204 6.90 7.40 8.99
C ILE A 204 8.13 7.05 8.14
N GLU A 205 8.03 6.05 7.27
CA GLU A 205 9.07 5.74 6.28
C GLU A 205 9.31 6.92 5.34
N THR A 206 8.24 7.57 4.85
CA THR A 206 8.33 8.73 3.95
C THR A 206 8.98 9.94 4.63
N ILE A 207 8.67 10.21 5.90
CA ILE A 207 9.30 11.28 6.68
C ILE A 207 10.81 11.07 6.75
N LEU A 208 11.26 9.88 7.17
CA LEU A 208 12.70 9.59 7.27
C LEU A 208 13.38 9.54 5.91
N MET A 209 12.73 9.03 4.87
CA MET A 209 13.27 9.09 3.51
C MET A 209 13.48 10.54 3.04
N GLY A 210 12.52 11.44 3.33
CA GLY A 210 12.64 12.86 3.02
C GLY A 210 13.84 13.49 3.73
N MET A 211 14.02 13.20 5.02
CA MET A 211 15.12 13.72 5.82
C MET A 211 16.48 13.17 5.39
N LEU A 212 16.63 11.85 5.27
CA LEU A 212 17.93 11.20 5.10
C LEU A 212 18.43 11.17 3.65
N TYR A 213 17.52 11.12 2.68
CA TYR A 213 17.89 11.07 1.26
C TYR A 213 17.49 12.33 0.46
N GLY A 214 16.52 13.11 0.96
CA GLY A 214 16.03 14.30 0.28
C GLY A 214 16.50 15.62 0.93
N GLY A 215 17.05 15.58 2.15
CA GLY A 215 17.38 16.79 2.91
C GLY A 215 16.15 17.68 3.21
N GLN A 216 14.97 17.07 3.34
CA GLN A 216 13.70 17.79 3.49
C GLN A 216 12.87 17.19 4.63
N VAL A 217 12.29 18.04 5.45
CA VAL A 217 11.28 17.64 6.45
C VAL A 217 9.91 17.77 5.78
N GLN A 218 9.40 16.64 5.30
CA GLN A 218 8.09 16.56 4.64
C GLN A 218 7.44 15.21 4.89
N THR A 219 6.12 15.16 4.78
CA THR A 219 5.36 13.92 4.93
C THR A 219 4.46 13.63 3.74
N MET A 220 3.92 12.45 3.72
CA MET A 220 2.80 12.07 2.86
C MET A 220 1.51 12.63 3.46
N MET A 221 0.93 13.67 2.86
CA MET A 221 -0.27 14.32 3.40
C MET A 221 -1.48 13.36 3.44
N PRO A 222 -2.28 13.36 4.52
CA PRO A 222 -3.46 12.49 4.64
C PRO A 222 -4.54 12.84 3.61
N LYS A 223 -4.64 14.13 3.22
CA LYS A 223 -5.57 14.67 2.24
C LYS A 223 -4.87 15.75 1.42
N LEU A 224 -5.11 15.81 0.11
CA LEU A 224 -4.58 16.87 -0.74
C LEU A 224 -5.42 17.06 -2.01
N HIS A 225 -5.51 18.30 -2.46
CA HIS A 225 -6.08 18.62 -3.77
C HIS A 225 -5.17 18.17 -4.90
N SER A 226 -5.77 17.73 -5.99
CA SER A 226 -5.01 17.43 -7.20
C SER A 226 -4.62 18.69 -7.92
N THR A 227 -3.34 18.85 -8.23
CA THR A 227 -2.84 20.01 -9.01
C THR A 227 -3.20 19.91 -10.51
N ASN A 228 -3.42 18.71 -11.01
CA ASN A 228 -3.65 18.45 -12.44
C ASN A 228 -5.11 18.11 -12.79
N PHE A 229 -5.92 17.83 -11.79
CA PHE A 229 -7.33 17.43 -11.96
C PHE A 229 -8.19 18.30 -11.05
N GLU A 230 -8.65 19.42 -11.60
CA GLU A 230 -9.48 20.37 -10.86
C GLU A 230 -10.72 19.70 -10.25
N GLY A 231 -11.03 20.05 -9.00
CA GLY A 231 -12.14 19.49 -8.24
C GLY A 231 -11.90 18.07 -7.68
N MET A 232 -10.71 17.49 -7.90
CA MET A 232 -10.37 16.16 -7.38
C MET A 232 -9.48 16.25 -6.15
N GLU A 233 -9.75 15.42 -5.15
CA GLU A 233 -8.92 15.23 -3.96
C GLU A 233 -8.38 13.81 -3.87
N LEU A 234 -7.20 13.67 -3.26
CA LEU A 234 -6.64 12.39 -2.83
C LEU A 234 -6.78 12.28 -1.31
N ILE A 235 -7.27 11.13 -0.85
CA ILE A 235 -7.38 10.82 0.57
C ILE A 235 -6.66 9.51 0.92
N ARG A 236 -6.18 9.40 2.16
CA ARG A 236 -5.49 8.22 2.71
C ARG A 236 -6.14 7.78 4.02
N PRO A 237 -7.30 7.10 3.95
CA PRO A 237 -8.08 6.81 5.17
C PRO A 237 -7.41 5.83 6.13
N MET A 238 -6.42 5.06 5.66
CA MET A 238 -5.64 4.13 6.50
C MET A 238 -4.45 4.80 7.21
N TYR A 239 -4.34 6.13 7.17
CA TYR A 239 -3.22 6.93 7.67
C TYR A 239 -2.79 6.62 9.12
N LEU A 240 -3.73 6.21 9.97
CA LEU A 240 -3.50 5.86 11.37
C LEU A 240 -3.45 4.34 11.66
N ILE A 241 -3.58 3.50 10.64
CA ILE A 241 -3.55 2.03 10.76
C ILE A 241 -2.11 1.53 10.62
N ARG A 242 -1.70 0.59 11.48
CA ARG A 242 -0.38 -0.03 11.46
C ARG A 242 -0.34 -1.20 10.47
N GLU A 243 0.79 -1.35 9.78
CA GLU A 243 1.01 -2.48 8.87
C GLU A 243 0.86 -3.83 9.57
N ASP A 244 1.33 -3.94 10.80
CA ASP A 244 1.25 -5.17 11.58
C ASP A 244 -0.20 -5.54 11.91
N ASP A 245 -1.08 -4.57 12.18
CA ASP A 245 -2.50 -4.82 12.38
C ASP A 245 -3.18 -5.33 11.09
N ILE A 246 -2.75 -4.82 9.92
CA ILE A 246 -3.20 -5.31 8.61
C ILE A 246 -2.76 -6.75 8.37
N LYS A 247 -1.49 -7.07 8.66
CA LYS A 247 -0.94 -8.43 8.56
C LYS A 247 -1.68 -9.39 9.48
N HIS A 248 -1.90 -9.01 10.74
CA HIS A 248 -2.66 -9.83 11.69
C HIS A 248 -4.08 -10.11 11.22
N TRP A 249 -4.77 -9.12 10.64
CA TRP A 249 -6.10 -9.30 10.06
C TRP A 249 -6.07 -10.24 8.87
N ARG A 250 -5.11 -10.10 7.96
CA ARG A 250 -4.90 -10.98 6.82
C ARG A 250 -4.70 -12.43 7.27
N ASP A 251 -3.78 -12.64 8.21
CA ASP A 251 -3.40 -13.98 8.69
C ASP A 251 -4.55 -14.64 9.48
N TYR A 252 -5.27 -13.85 10.29
CA TYR A 252 -6.44 -14.34 11.02
C TYR A 252 -7.55 -14.84 10.09
N ASN A 253 -7.74 -14.19 8.96
CA ASN A 253 -8.74 -14.56 7.98
C ASN A 253 -8.16 -15.49 6.89
N ASP A 254 -6.95 -15.98 7.02
CA ASP A 254 -6.27 -16.82 6.01
C ASP A 254 -6.41 -16.26 4.58
N LEU A 255 -6.13 -14.95 4.43
CA LEU A 255 -6.25 -14.24 3.17
C LEU A 255 -4.90 -14.16 2.46
N HIS A 256 -4.93 -14.42 1.17
CA HIS A 256 -3.73 -14.45 0.34
C HIS A 256 -3.86 -13.44 -0.81
N PHE A 257 -2.96 -12.47 -0.84
CA PHE A 257 -2.96 -11.38 -1.81
C PHE A 257 -1.71 -11.43 -2.69
N ILE A 258 -1.77 -10.79 -3.84
CA ILE A 258 -0.59 -10.59 -4.67
C ILE A 258 0.45 -9.76 -3.89
N GLN A 259 1.71 -10.18 -3.95
CA GLN A 259 2.81 -9.43 -3.32
C GLN A 259 3.31 -8.30 -4.21
N CYS A 260 3.48 -8.59 -5.51
CA CYS A 260 3.84 -7.62 -6.53
C CYS A 260 3.16 -7.99 -7.85
N ALA A 261 2.42 -7.05 -8.40
CA ALA A 261 1.73 -7.22 -9.68
C ALA A 261 2.56 -6.74 -10.87
N CYS A 262 3.75 -6.18 -10.64
CA CYS A 262 4.60 -5.59 -11.65
C CYS A 262 5.21 -6.66 -12.58
N ARG A 263 5.23 -6.42 -13.90
CA ARG A 263 5.96 -7.25 -14.87
C ARG A 263 7.48 -7.20 -14.65
N PHE A 264 7.97 -6.13 -14.05
CA PHE A 264 9.40 -5.90 -13.77
C PHE A 264 9.88 -6.53 -12.45
N THR A 265 9.15 -7.51 -11.90
CA THR A 265 9.51 -8.11 -10.59
C THR A 265 10.93 -8.66 -10.58
N ASP A 266 11.42 -9.13 -11.72
CA ASP A 266 12.76 -9.70 -11.86
C ASP A 266 13.87 -8.63 -12.00
N THR A 267 13.51 -7.41 -12.39
CA THR A 267 14.43 -6.25 -12.53
C THR A 267 14.14 -5.14 -11.51
N CYS A 268 13.03 -5.22 -10.79
CA CYS A 268 12.58 -4.21 -9.84
C CYS A 268 13.47 -4.17 -8.60
N THR A 269 14.22 -3.09 -8.40
CA THR A 269 15.05 -2.87 -7.21
C THR A 269 14.28 -2.89 -5.89
N THR A 270 12.96 -2.65 -5.93
CA THR A 270 12.08 -2.67 -4.76
C THR A 270 11.66 -4.10 -4.37
N CYS A 271 11.68 -5.03 -5.35
CA CYS A 271 11.19 -6.40 -5.17
C CYS A 271 12.34 -7.45 -5.18
N ARG A 272 13.59 -7.02 -5.37
CA ARG A 272 14.74 -7.92 -5.38
C ARG A 272 15.01 -8.47 -3.98
N THR A 273 15.11 -9.78 -3.90
CA THR A 273 15.50 -10.54 -2.70
C THR A 273 16.92 -11.14 -2.83
N ASP A 274 17.64 -10.78 -3.90
CA ASP A 274 18.91 -11.39 -4.30
C ASP A 274 20.17 -10.82 -3.59
N GLY A 275 19.98 -10.00 -2.54
CA GLY A 275 21.11 -9.40 -1.80
C GLY A 275 21.78 -8.22 -2.52
N SER A 276 21.35 -7.83 -3.73
CA SER A 276 21.69 -6.54 -4.31
C SER A 276 21.11 -5.44 -3.42
N SER A 277 21.80 -4.31 -3.27
CA SER A 277 21.53 -3.20 -2.34
C SER A 277 20.04 -3.03 -2.00
N PRO A 278 19.63 -3.13 -0.74
CA PRO A 278 18.23 -3.00 -0.34
C PRO A 278 17.67 -1.69 -0.86
N SER A 279 16.39 -1.66 -1.25
CA SER A 279 15.76 -0.40 -1.63
C SER A 279 15.85 0.59 -0.47
N LYS A 280 16.00 1.90 -0.77
CA LYS A 280 16.04 2.96 0.26
C LYS A 280 14.91 2.83 1.28
N ARG A 281 13.72 2.40 0.85
CA ARG A 281 12.59 2.15 1.75
C ARG A 281 12.85 0.98 2.70
N MET A 282 13.48 -0.09 2.24
CA MET A 282 13.84 -1.23 3.08
C MET A 282 14.91 -0.86 4.10
N GLU A 283 15.88 -0.04 3.71
CA GLU A 283 16.90 0.49 4.64
C GLU A 283 16.24 1.30 5.75
N ILE A 284 15.30 2.20 5.42
CA ILE A 284 14.55 2.98 6.42
C ILE A 284 13.71 2.07 7.33
N LYS A 285 13.04 1.07 6.77
CA LYS A 285 12.25 0.11 7.55
C LYS A 285 13.11 -0.64 8.57
N ASN A 286 14.29 -1.07 8.16
CA ASN A 286 15.26 -1.73 9.04
C ASN A 286 15.82 -0.77 10.10
N LEU A 287 16.08 0.49 9.73
CA LEU A 287 16.52 1.53 10.67
C LEU A 287 15.46 1.78 11.75
N ILE A 288 14.19 1.97 11.37
CA ILE A 288 13.08 2.15 12.31
C ILE A 288 12.98 0.93 13.25
N ALA A 289 13.06 -0.29 12.71
CA ALA A 289 12.99 -1.50 13.50
C ALA A 289 14.16 -1.60 14.51
N SER A 290 15.36 -1.21 14.12
CA SER A 290 16.53 -1.15 15.01
C SER A 290 16.33 -0.11 16.12
N LEU A 291 15.92 1.10 15.78
CA LEU A 291 15.70 2.18 16.76
C LEU A 291 14.57 1.83 17.74
N LYS A 292 13.56 1.09 17.30
CA LYS A 292 12.44 0.64 18.14
C LYS A 292 12.88 -0.30 19.25
N GLN A 293 13.98 -1.04 19.08
CA GLN A 293 14.53 -1.92 20.12
C GLN A 293 15.02 -1.14 21.35
N THR A 294 15.53 0.07 21.14
CA THR A 294 16.04 0.94 22.20
C THR A 294 15.00 1.95 22.70
N ASN A 295 14.08 2.37 21.83
CA ASN A 295 13.03 3.34 22.17
C ASN A 295 11.67 2.91 21.58
N PRO A 296 10.74 2.39 22.38
CA PRO A 296 9.44 1.92 21.93
C PRO A 296 8.54 3.06 21.39
N PHE A 297 8.87 4.32 21.69
CA PHE A 297 8.10 5.50 21.23
C PHE A 297 8.59 6.08 19.90
N ILE A 298 9.65 5.52 19.31
CA ILE A 298 10.33 6.12 18.15
C ILE A 298 9.40 6.34 16.96
N GLU A 299 8.53 5.38 16.67
CA GLU A 299 7.59 5.47 15.56
C GLU A 299 6.60 6.63 15.76
N GLY A 300 6.06 6.77 16.99
CA GLY A 300 5.20 7.89 17.36
C GLY A 300 5.91 9.24 17.33
N ASN A 301 7.18 9.28 17.73
CA ASN A 301 7.98 10.49 17.69
C ASN A 301 8.27 10.93 16.26
N ILE A 302 8.61 10.00 15.37
CA ILE A 302 8.78 10.30 13.93
C ILE A 302 7.49 10.87 13.35
N PHE A 303 6.34 10.23 13.61
CA PHE A 303 5.05 10.69 13.11
C PHE A 303 4.72 12.11 13.60
N LYS A 304 4.85 12.34 14.91
CA LYS A 304 4.55 13.64 15.52
C LYS A 304 5.54 14.75 15.15
N SER A 305 6.72 14.42 14.68
CA SER A 305 7.73 15.44 14.35
C SER A 305 7.29 16.40 13.25
N VAL A 306 6.41 15.96 12.36
CA VAL A 306 5.85 16.80 11.28
C VAL A 306 4.54 17.49 11.67
N GLU A 307 3.95 17.15 12.82
CA GLU A 307 2.78 17.83 13.40
C GLU A 307 3.19 18.93 14.40
N ASN A 308 4.40 18.81 14.99
CA ASN A 308 4.91 19.71 16.02
C ASN A 308 6.10 20.53 15.52
N VAL A 309 5.98 21.10 14.33
CA VAL A 309 7.03 21.94 13.76
C VAL A 309 6.97 23.33 14.39
N ASN A 310 8.05 23.73 15.09
CA ASN A 310 8.20 25.08 15.62
C ASN A 310 9.03 25.93 14.65
N LEU A 311 8.38 26.81 13.90
CA LEU A 311 9.02 27.65 12.88
C LEU A 311 10.09 28.59 13.45
N ARG A 312 10.05 28.94 14.76
CA ARG A 312 11.08 29.75 15.41
C ARG A 312 12.42 29.02 15.62
N THR A 313 12.42 27.71 15.54
CA THR A 313 13.60 26.87 15.72
C THR A 313 14.07 26.18 14.42
N ILE A 314 13.53 26.63 13.28
CA ILE A 314 13.92 26.17 11.95
C ILE A 314 14.67 27.28 11.23
N ILE A 315 15.81 26.95 10.61
CA ILE A 315 16.65 27.93 9.90
C ILE A 315 15.91 28.55 8.71
N ALA A 316 15.15 27.73 7.95
CA ALA A 316 14.36 28.18 6.83
C ALA A 316 13.25 27.18 6.51
N TYR A 317 12.13 27.68 5.97
CA TYR A 317 11.05 26.85 5.42
C TYR A 317 10.61 27.40 4.06
N LYS A 318 9.87 26.58 3.31
CA LYS A 318 9.30 26.97 2.01
C LYS A 318 7.78 26.98 2.11
N GLU A 319 7.15 28.05 1.66
CA GLU A 319 5.70 28.20 1.52
C GLU A 319 5.43 28.75 0.12
N ASP A 320 4.56 28.10 -0.65
CA ASP A 320 4.19 28.46 -2.03
C ASP A 320 5.41 28.68 -2.98
N GLY A 321 6.46 27.90 -2.77
CA GLY A 321 7.69 28.01 -3.55
C GLY A 321 8.66 29.11 -3.08
N VAL A 322 8.26 29.95 -2.15
CA VAL A 322 9.09 31.01 -1.54
C VAL A 322 9.84 30.44 -0.34
N LYS A 323 11.12 30.74 -0.24
CA LYS A 323 11.97 30.37 0.91
C LYS A 323 11.93 31.51 1.94
N HIS A 324 11.46 31.19 3.14
CA HIS A 324 11.48 32.08 4.31
C HIS A 324 12.64 31.69 5.21
N HIS A 325 13.43 32.69 5.62
CA HIS A 325 14.60 32.49 6.47
C HIS A 325 14.36 33.10 7.86
N PHE A 326 14.89 32.47 8.91
CA PHE A 326 14.67 32.93 10.30
C PHE A 326 15.07 34.39 10.52
N LEU A 327 16.01 34.92 9.74
CA LEU A 327 16.45 36.32 9.80
C LEU A 327 15.36 37.33 9.41
N GLU A 328 14.32 36.92 8.67
CA GLU A 328 13.22 37.81 8.29
C GLU A 328 12.44 38.34 9.50
N HIS A 329 12.39 37.54 10.59
CA HIS A 329 11.66 37.88 11.83
C HIS A 329 12.56 37.90 13.07
N TYR A 330 13.88 37.83 12.92
CA TYR A 330 14.82 37.67 14.03
C TYR A 330 14.67 38.79 15.09
N ASP A 331 14.51 40.04 14.66
CA ASP A 331 14.38 41.17 15.55
C ASP A 331 12.98 41.36 16.16
N GLU A 332 11.96 40.68 15.58
CA GLU A 332 10.58 40.70 16.08
C GLU A 332 10.36 39.70 17.25
N TRP A 333 11.31 38.80 17.49
CA TRP A 333 11.20 37.75 18.51
C TRP A 333 11.77 38.15 19.88
N LYS A 334 11.89 39.44 20.17
CA LYS A 334 12.35 39.97 21.45
C LYS A 334 11.31 39.90 22.55
#